data_995d83e89b3b981790b77041d4cd90be
#
_entry.id   995d83e89b3b981790b77041d4cd90be
#
_cell.length_a   1.000
_cell.length_b   1.000
_cell.length_c   1.000
_cell.angle_alpha   90.00
_cell.angle_beta   90.00
_cell.angle_gamma   90.00
#
_symmetry.space_group_name_H-M   'P 1'
#
loop_
_entity.id
_entity.type
_entity.pdbx_description
1 polymer ?
#
loop_
_entity_poly.entity_id
_entity_poly.type
_entity_poly.pdbx_seq_one_letter_code
_entity_poly.pdbx_strand_id
1 'polypeptide(L)'
;TPPHHSSAASDVYKRQGYQQIIWTDAATHEYIEEAGTMNLFFYIGAKLITAPTSDSILDGVTRKSVIKLAKDRGIEVETRQLTVSELIEAAENKTLREIFGSGTAVVVLPIHGFGYKGKDYYVGTSNDALALALKTDLTSIQYNLTHDPYGWRVKV
;
A
#
# COMPACT_ATOMS: atom_id res chain seq x y z
N THR A 1 21.01 16.71 3.32
CA THR A 1 21.13 15.59 4.29
C THR A 1 19.75 15.33 4.85
N PRO A 2 19.14 14.15 4.68
CA PRO A 2 17.87 13.87 5.33
C PRO A 2 18.07 13.92 6.86
N PRO A 3 17.11 14.42 7.63
CA PRO A 3 17.26 14.58 9.06
C PRO A 3 17.44 13.23 9.76
N HIS A 4 18.36 13.18 10.72
CA HIS A 4 18.71 11.98 11.51
C HIS A 4 17.54 11.39 12.33
N HIS A 5 16.34 11.96 12.25
CA HIS A 5 15.15 11.50 12.97
C HIS A 5 14.58 10.18 12.44
N SER A 6 14.84 9.81 11.18
CA SER A 6 14.32 8.57 10.60
C SER A 6 15.02 7.32 11.14
N SER A 7 16.29 7.38 11.54
CA SER A 7 17.03 6.23 12.08
C SER A 7 16.58 5.87 13.50
N ALA A 8 16.36 6.87 14.37
CA ALA A 8 15.87 6.63 15.73
C ALA A 8 14.45 6.02 15.74
N ALA A 9 13.57 6.52 14.90
CA ALA A 9 12.24 5.93 14.71
C ALA A 9 12.33 4.49 14.21
N SER A 10 13.21 4.21 13.24
CA SER A 10 13.48 2.87 12.72
C SER A 10 13.88 1.87 13.83
N ASP A 11 14.76 2.28 14.72
CA ASP A 11 15.23 1.41 15.80
C ASP A 11 14.12 1.10 16.82
N VAL A 12 13.21 2.06 17.07
CA VAL A 12 12.10 1.87 18.00
C VAL A 12 11.10 0.85 17.46
N TYR A 13 10.62 1.00 16.22
CA TYR A 13 9.60 0.06 15.70
C TYR A 13 10.14 -1.36 15.49
N LYS A 14 11.41 -1.51 15.11
CA LYS A 14 12.06 -2.82 15.00
C LYS A 14 12.14 -3.54 16.36
N ARG A 15 12.45 -2.82 17.44
CA ARG A 15 12.43 -3.38 18.80
C ARG A 15 11.03 -3.84 19.24
N GLN A 16 9.99 -3.24 18.68
CA GLN A 16 8.60 -3.61 18.92
C GLN A 16 8.10 -4.74 18.00
N GLY A 17 8.95 -5.25 17.10
CA GLY A 17 8.62 -6.36 16.21
C GLY A 17 7.96 -5.94 14.88
N TYR A 18 7.85 -4.65 14.61
CA TYR A 18 7.33 -4.17 13.33
C TYR A 18 8.40 -4.09 12.26
N GLN A 19 8.02 -4.25 11.00
CA GLN A 19 8.92 -4.23 9.85
C GLN A 19 9.02 -2.84 9.21
N GLN A 20 7.96 -2.05 9.30
CA GLN A 20 7.84 -0.72 8.68
C GLN A 20 7.02 0.23 9.54
N ILE A 21 7.16 1.53 9.27
CA ILE A 21 6.30 2.58 9.83
C ILE A 21 5.32 3.01 8.74
N ILE A 22 4.05 3.12 9.12
CA ILE A 22 3.03 3.80 8.33
C ILE A 22 3.04 5.26 8.76
N TRP A 23 3.30 6.15 7.82
CA TRP A 23 3.30 7.59 8.05
C TRP A 23 1.90 8.15 7.94
N THR A 24 1.62 9.14 8.78
CA THR A 24 0.41 9.95 8.72
C THR A 24 0.78 11.41 8.42
N ASP A 25 -0.20 12.20 7.99
CA ASP A 25 -0.02 13.61 7.72
C ASP A 25 0.57 14.37 8.92
N ALA A 26 1.48 15.30 8.62
CA ALA A 26 2.21 16.05 9.66
C ALA A 26 1.33 17.05 10.41
N ALA A 27 0.20 17.46 9.85
CA ALA A 27 -0.65 18.50 10.42
C ALA A 27 -1.62 17.98 11.48
N THR A 28 -2.31 16.87 11.17
CA THR A 28 -3.37 16.34 12.04
C THR A 28 -3.05 14.96 12.61
N HIS A 29 -2.12 14.20 11.98
CA HIS A 29 -1.80 12.81 12.27
C HIS A 29 -3.01 11.87 12.11
N GLU A 30 -3.97 12.24 11.29
CA GLU A 30 -5.20 11.50 11.06
C GLU A 30 -5.20 10.73 9.74
N TYR A 31 -4.57 11.29 8.69
CA TYR A 31 -4.61 10.73 7.35
C TYR A 31 -3.40 9.88 7.07
N ILE A 32 -3.63 8.67 6.60
CA ILE A 32 -2.58 7.73 6.22
C ILE A 32 -1.95 8.18 4.90
N GLU A 33 -0.62 8.20 4.83
CA GLU A 33 0.13 8.59 3.66
C GLU A 33 0.86 7.39 3.03
N GLU A 34 2.03 7.05 3.51
CA GLU A 34 2.91 6.03 2.94
C GLU A 34 3.50 5.10 4.03
N ALA A 35 4.08 3.97 3.62
CA ALA A 35 4.87 3.13 4.51
C ALA A 35 6.31 3.02 4.00
N GLY A 36 7.23 3.66 4.70
CA GLY A 36 8.63 3.73 4.27
C GLY A 36 8.76 4.39 2.90
N THR A 37 9.07 3.60 1.87
CA THR A 37 9.21 4.04 0.47
C THR A 37 8.12 3.45 -0.44
N MET A 38 7.00 3.02 0.14
CA MET A 38 5.90 2.34 -0.57
C MET A 38 4.62 3.15 -0.49
N ASN A 39 3.94 3.30 -1.63
CA ASN A 39 2.55 3.72 -1.65
C ASN A 39 1.67 2.62 -1.06
N LEU A 40 0.69 2.97 -0.25
CA LEU A 40 -0.22 2.02 0.41
C LEU A 40 -1.55 1.88 -0.32
N PHE A 41 -2.06 0.67 -0.27
CA PHE A 41 -3.37 0.29 -0.77
C PHE A 41 -4.13 -0.48 0.31
N PHE A 42 -5.42 -0.18 0.43
CA PHE A 42 -6.33 -0.78 1.40
C PHE A 42 -7.55 -1.33 0.66
N TYR A 43 -7.73 -2.65 0.70
CA TYR A 43 -8.92 -3.28 0.13
C TYR A 43 -9.97 -3.44 1.21
N ILE A 44 -10.93 -2.51 1.22
CA ILE A 44 -12.00 -2.43 2.24
C ILE A 44 -13.33 -2.71 1.56
N GLY A 45 -14.05 -3.72 2.04
CA GLY A 45 -15.28 -4.17 1.41
C GLY A 45 -15.03 -4.65 -0.02
N ALA A 46 -15.46 -3.88 -1.02
CA ALA A 46 -15.25 -4.16 -2.45
C ALA A 46 -14.43 -3.07 -3.16
N LYS A 47 -13.82 -2.13 -2.41
CA LYS A 47 -13.11 -0.97 -2.93
C LYS A 47 -11.65 -1.00 -2.57
N LEU A 48 -10.79 -0.68 -3.52
CA LEU A 48 -9.38 -0.49 -3.31
C LEU A 48 -9.09 1.00 -3.12
N ILE A 49 -8.62 1.38 -1.94
CA ILE A 49 -8.39 2.77 -1.54
C ILE A 49 -6.90 3.03 -1.49
N THR A 50 -6.45 4.14 -2.05
CA THR A 50 -5.07 4.63 -1.95
C THR A 50 -5.07 6.15 -1.80
N ALA A 51 -4.10 6.69 -1.08
CA ALA A 51 -3.96 8.13 -0.90
C ALA A 51 -3.74 8.86 -2.24
N PRO A 52 -4.26 10.08 -2.40
CA PRO A 52 -3.92 10.94 -3.53
C PRO A 52 -2.44 11.34 -3.45
N THR A 53 -1.83 11.57 -4.59
CA THR A 53 -0.45 12.08 -4.62
C THR A 53 -0.40 13.53 -4.13
N SER A 54 0.68 13.88 -3.43
CA SER A 54 0.92 15.21 -2.87
C SER A 54 2.42 15.47 -2.77
N ASP A 55 2.80 16.57 -2.17
CA ASP A 55 4.22 16.86 -1.89
C ASP A 55 4.86 15.84 -0.91
N SER A 56 4.05 15.18 -0.08
CA SER A 56 4.48 14.14 0.87
C SER A 56 4.26 12.71 0.36
N ILE A 57 3.50 12.50 -0.73
CA ILE A 57 3.15 11.19 -1.27
C ILE A 57 3.62 11.08 -2.71
N LEU A 58 4.58 10.17 -2.94
CA LEU A 58 5.19 9.97 -4.24
C LEU A 58 4.18 9.49 -5.28
N ASP A 59 4.20 10.11 -6.46
CA ASP A 59 3.45 9.66 -7.62
C ASP A 59 4.14 8.47 -8.32
N GLY A 60 4.16 7.34 -7.60
CA GLY A 60 4.90 6.14 -8.01
C GLY A 60 4.42 5.54 -9.33
N VAL A 61 5.36 5.18 -10.21
CA VAL A 61 5.04 4.48 -11.47
C VAL A 61 4.35 3.15 -11.17
N THR A 62 4.86 2.38 -10.21
CA THR A 62 4.26 1.12 -9.76
C THR A 62 2.84 1.34 -9.22
N ARG A 63 2.62 2.42 -8.46
CA ARG A 63 1.28 2.80 -7.97
C ARG A 63 0.29 3.00 -9.14
N LYS A 64 0.67 3.75 -10.16
CA LYS A 64 -0.18 3.97 -11.36
C LYS A 64 -0.51 2.67 -12.06
N SER A 65 0.48 1.79 -12.20
CA SER A 65 0.30 0.47 -12.82
C SER A 65 -0.66 -0.40 -12.00
N VAL A 66 -0.53 -0.43 -10.68
CA VAL A 66 -1.44 -1.15 -9.77
C VAL A 66 -2.87 -0.64 -9.90
N ILE A 67 -3.08 0.68 -9.90
CA ILE A 67 -4.40 1.29 -10.08
C ILE A 67 -5.03 0.87 -11.42
N LYS A 68 -4.24 0.91 -12.48
CA LYS A 68 -4.71 0.52 -13.83
C LYS A 68 -5.11 -0.95 -13.88
N LEU A 69 -4.26 -1.84 -13.40
CA LEU A 69 -4.52 -3.28 -13.37
C LEU A 69 -5.73 -3.65 -12.49
N ALA A 70 -5.88 -2.99 -11.33
CA ALA A 70 -7.04 -3.19 -10.46
C ALA A 70 -8.35 -2.81 -11.15
N LYS A 71 -8.38 -1.65 -11.83
CA LYS A 71 -9.55 -1.22 -12.61
C LYS A 71 -9.88 -2.19 -13.75
N ASP A 72 -8.88 -2.69 -14.45
CA ASP A 72 -9.08 -3.65 -15.54
C ASP A 72 -9.59 -5.02 -15.05
N ARG A 73 -9.35 -5.33 -13.78
CA ARG A 73 -9.95 -6.48 -13.08
C ARG A 73 -11.38 -6.21 -12.57
N GLY A 74 -11.93 -5.03 -12.83
CA GLY A 74 -13.26 -4.64 -12.37
C GLY A 74 -13.32 -4.23 -10.89
N ILE A 75 -12.16 -3.99 -10.26
CA ILE A 75 -12.11 -3.49 -8.88
C ILE A 75 -12.37 -1.98 -8.89
N GLU A 76 -13.30 -1.52 -8.08
CA GLU A 76 -13.51 -0.11 -7.84
C GLU A 76 -12.32 0.49 -7.09
N VAL A 77 -11.65 1.48 -7.67
CA VAL A 77 -10.50 2.14 -7.06
C VAL A 77 -10.82 3.57 -6.69
N GLU A 78 -10.71 3.89 -5.41
CA GLU A 78 -10.86 5.24 -4.87
C GLU A 78 -9.48 5.84 -4.56
N THR A 79 -9.17 6.96 -5.20
CA THR A 79 -8.00 7.77 -4.85
C THR A 79 -8.46 8.87 -3.92
N ARG A 80 -8.37 8.61 -2.61
CA ARG A 80 -8.77 9.54 -1.54
C ARG A 80 -7.94 9.33 -0.29
N GLN A 81 -7.99 10.30 0.60
CA GLN A 81 -7.44 10.14 1.94
C GLN A 81 -8.22 9.07 2.71
N LEU A 82 -7.50 8.29 3.52
CA LEU A 82 -8.04 7.32 4.46
C LEU A 82 -7.57 7.73 5.85
N THR A 83 -8.50 7.83 6.81
CA THR A 83 -8.12 8.12 8.18
C THR A 83 -7.68 6.87 8.94
N VAL A 84 -6.85 7.08 9.97
CA VAL A 84 -6.47 6.00 10.90
C VAL A 84 -7.72 5.40 11.55
N SER A 85 -8.69 6.23 11.92
CA SER A 85 -9.96 5.77 12.52
C SER A 85 -10.76 4.89 11.57
N GLU A 86 -10.88 5.26 10.29
CA GLU A 86 -11.56 4.45 9.27
C GLU A 86 -10.86 3.10 9.06
N LEU A 87 -9.52 3.09 9.07
CA LEU A 87 -8.75 1.85 8.94
C LEU A 87 -8.98 0.92 10.15
N ILE A 88 -8.97 1.48 11.36
CA ILE A 88 -9.24 0.72 12.60
C ILE A 88 -10.65 0.14 12.57
N GLU A 89 -11.66 0.94 12.23
CA GLU A 89 -13.04 0.50 12.10
C GLU A 89 -13.18 -0.64 11.08
N ALA A 90 -12.54 -0.51 9.92
CA ALA A 90 -12.56 -1.55 8.89
C ALA A 90 -11.88 -2.85 9.37
N ALA A 91 -10.84 -2.76 10.19
CA ALA A 91 -10.20 -3.92 10.78
C ALA A 91 -11.09 -4.59 11.84
N GLU A 92 -11.73 -3.81 12.72
CA GLU A 92 -12.60 -4.30 13.81
C GLU A 92 -13.89 -4.94 13.28
N ASN A 93 -14.52 -4.35 12.28
CA ASN A 93 -15.73 -4.89 11.66
C ASN A 93 -15.44 -5.93 10.55
N LYS A 94 -14.17 -6.28 10.34
CA LYS A 94 -13.69 -7.30 9.38
C LYS A 94 -14.00 -6.99 7.91
N THR A 95 -14.18 -5.73 7.57
CA THR A 95 -14.33 -5.29 6.16
C THR A 95 -12.97 -5.01 5.51
N LEU A 96 -11.90 -4.84 6.30
CA LEU A 96 -10.54 -4.74 5.80
C LEU A 96 -10.07 -6.11 5.30
N ARG A 97 -10.01 -6.28 3.99
CA ARG A 97 -9.70 -7.54 3.33
C ARG A 97 -8.22 -7.74 3.07
N GLU A 98 -7.56 -6.69 2.57
CA GLU A 98 -6.12 -6.70 2.29
C GLU A 98 -5.51 -5.33 2.54
N ILE A 99 -4.24 -5.32 2.93
CA ILE A 99 -3.35 -4.16 2.88
C ILE A 99 -2.13 -4.57 2.07
N PHE A 100 -1.65 -3.71 1.20
CA PHE A 100 -0.37 -3.93 0.55
C PHE A 100 0.33 -2.62 0.19
N GLY A 101 1.65 -2.69 0.14
CA GLY A 101 2.49 -1.61 -0.36
C GLY A 101 2.89 -1.83 -1.82
N SER A 102 3.10 -0.77 -2.56
CA SER A 102 3.71 -0.82 -3.89
C SER A 102 4.93 0.10 -3.99
N GLY A 103 5.97 -0.39 -4.65
CA GLY A 103 7.21 0.36 -4.86
C GLY A 103 8.14 -0.35 -5.83
N THR A 104 9.18 0.33 -6.28
CA THR A 104 10.11 -0.20 -7.29
C THR A 104 10.80 -1.49 -6.83
N ALA A 105 11.22 -1.55 -5.57
CA ALA A 105 12.00 -2.69 -5.06
C ALA A 105 11.15 -3.95 -4.78
N VAL A 106 9.90 -3.76 -4.38
CA VAL A 106 9.04 -4.87 -3.91
C VAL A 106 7.90 -5.19 -4.88
N VAL A 107 7.67 -4.33 -5.84
CA VAL A 107 6.55 -4.34 -6.78
C VAL A 107 5.21 -4.24 -6.04
N VAL A 108 4.74 -5.33 -5.43
CA VAL A 108 3.60 -5.38 -4.50
C VAL A 108 4.00 -6.25 -3.30
N LEU A 109 3.81 -5.72 -2.11
CA LEU A 109 4.12 -6.39 -0.84
C LEU A 109 2.88 -6.46 0.05
N PRO A 110 2.32 -7.64 0.32
CA PRO A 110 1.24 -7.81 1.29
C PRO A 110 1.65 -7.38 2.70
N ILE A 111 0.71 -6.80 3.45
CA ILE A 111 0.86 -6.37 4.84
C ILE A 111 -0.25 -7.04 5.66
N HIS A 112 0.12 -7.83 6.66
CA HIS A 112 -0.82 -8.69 7.38
C HIS A 112 -1.41 -8.06 8.64
N GLY A 113 -0.92 -6.89 9.02
CA GLY A 113 -1.43 -6.16 10.18
C GLY A 113 -0.70 -4.84 10.41
N PHE A 114 -1.20 -4.07 11.34
CA PHE A 114 -0.61 -2.80 11.76
C PHE A 114 -0.83 -2.57 13.26
N GLY A 115 0.09 -1.83 13.88
CA GLY A 115 -0.03 -1.43 15.27
C GLY A 115 -0.40 0.05 15.38
N TYR A 116 -1.26 0.37 16.34
CA TYR A 116 -1.61 1.76 16.67
C TYR A 116 -1.87 1.92 18.16
N LYS A 117 -1.16 2.86 18.79
CA LYS A 117 -1.28 3.16 20.24
C LYS A 117 -1.22 1.90 21.13
N GLY A 118 -0.26 1.01 20.85
CA GLY A 118 -0.03 -0.19 21.64
C GLY A 118 -1.02 -1.35 21.42
N LYS A 119 -1.92 -1.24 20.44
CA LYS A 119 -2.83 -2.31 20.02
C LYS A 119 -2.50 -2.76 18.61
N ASP A 120 -2.48 -4.06 18.38
CA ASP A 120 -2.30 -4.66 17.07
C ASP A 120 -3.63 -4.99 16.42
N TYR A 121 -3.71 -4.70 15.13
CA TYR A 121 -4.84 -5.00 14.26
C TYR A 121 -4.35 -5.89 13.13
N TYR A 122 -5.09 -6.96 12.86
CA TYR A 122 -4.75 -7.89 11.81
C TYR A 122 -5.72 -7.76 10.65
N VAL A 123 -5.19 -7.89 9.45
CA VAL A 123 -6.00 -8.01 8.25
C VAL A 123 -6.79 -9.33 8.35
N GLY A 124 -8.04 -9.31 7.96
CA GLY A 124 -8.90 -10.50 8.01
C GLY A 124 -8.30 -11.72 7.29
N THR A 125 -9.02 -12.81 7.22
CA THR A 125 -8.59 -14.09 6.63
C THR A 125 -8.33 -14.04 5.12
N SER A 126 -7.89 -12.90 4.61
CA SER A 126 -7.48 -12.73 3.23
C SER A 126 -6.25 -13.60 2.97
N ASN A 127 -6.27 -14.31 1.86
CA ASN A 127 -5.10 -15.02 1.35
C ASN A 127 -4.25 -14.13 0.44
N ASP A 128 -4.30 -12.81 0.60
CA ASP A 128 -3.62 -11.80 -0.22
C ASP A 128 -3.94 -11.94 -1.73
N ALA A 129 -5.15 -12.42 -2.04
CA ALA A 129 -5.50 -12.84 -3.40
C ALA A 129 -5.42 -11.69 -4.40
N LEU A 130 -5.87 -10.48 -4.03
CA LEU A 130 -5.79 -9.32 -4.90
C LEU A 130 -4.35 -8.82 -5.05
N ALA A 131 -3.62 -8.67 -3.93
CA ALA A 131 -2.23 -8.23 -3.95
C ALA A 131 -1.35 -9.15 -4.80
N LEU A 132 -1.48 -10.47 -4.63
CA LEU A 132 -0.73 -11.47 -5.40
C LEU A 132 -1.12 -11.48 -6.86
N ALA A 133 -2.41 -11.33 -7.18
CA ALA A 133 -2.87 -11.24 -8.56
C ALA A 133 -2.29 -10.00 -9.27
N LEU A 134 -2.34 -8.84 -8.64
CA LEU A 134 -1.78 -7.60 -9.18
C LEU A 134 -0.25 -7.68 -9.35
N LYS A 135 0.43 -8.31 -8.38
CA LYS A 135 1.87 -8.59 -8.49
C LYS A 135 2.18 -9.46 -9.69
N THR A 136 1.46 -10.56 -9.87
CA THR A 136 1.63 -11.49 -10.98
C THR A 136 1.39 -10.81 -12.32
N ASP A 137 0.32 -10.04 -12.45
CA ASP A 137 0.03 -9.30 -13.69
C ASP A 137 1.17 -8.35 -14.05
N LEU A 138 1.58 -7.54 -13.08
CA LEU A 138 2.62 -6.54 -13.32
C LEU A 138 3.97 -7.17 -13.64
N THR A 139 4.40 -8.17 -12.87
CA THR A 139 5.67 -8.85 -13.12
C THR A 139 5.66 -9.64 -14.42
N SER A 140 4.55 -10.25 -14.80
CA SER A 140 4.40 -10.95 -16.07
C SER A 140 4.57 -10.03 -17.27
N ILE A 141 4.05 -8.80 -17.19
CA ILE A 141 4.27 -7.77 -18.20
C ILE A 141 5.75 -7.34 -18.20
N GLN A 142 6.32 -7.03 -17.04
CA GLN A 142 7.69 -6.55 -16.91
C GLN A 142 8.71 -7.57 -17.47
N TYR A 143 8.53 -8.85 -17.18
CA TYR A 143 9.43 -9.92 -17.63
C TYR A 143 9.07 -10.51 -19.01
N ASN A 144 8.17 -9.86 -19.76
CA ASN A 144 7.76 -10.32 -21.09
C ASN A 144 7.16 -11.75 -21.12
N LEU A 145 6.50 -12.13 -20.04
CA LEU A 145 5.83 -13.43 -19.94
C LEU A 145 4.39 -13.38 -20.49
N THR A 146 3.85 -12.17 -20.67
CA THR A 146 2.54 -11.93 -21.26
C THR A 146 2.56 -10.72 -22.18
N HIS A 147 1.49 -10.57 -22.97
CA HIS A 147 1.28 -9.39 -23.80
C HIS A 147 1.22 -8.12 -22.93
N ASP A 148 1.78 -7.04 -23.43
CA ASP A 148 1.74 -5.71 -22.79
C ASP A 148 0.68 -4.84 -23.50
N PRO A 149 -0.56 -4.77 -22.98
CA PRO A 149 -1.62 -3.99 -23.60
C PRO A 149 -1.46 -2.48 -23.36
N TYR A 150 -0.52 -2.09 -22.50
CA TYR A 150 -0.34 -0.70 -22.07
C TYR A 150 0.85 0.00 -22.73
N GLY A 151 1.71 -0.76 -23.38
CA GLY A 151 2.95 -0.22 -23.95
C GLY A 151 3.94 0.22 -22.86
N TRP A 152 3.97 -0.45 -21.72
CA TRP A 152 4.89 -0.12 -20.61
C TRP A 152 6.33 -0.57 -20.86
N ARG A 153 6.48 -1.51 -21.78
CA ARG A 153 7.82 -2.01 -22.15
C ARG A 153 8.35 -1.22 -23.34
N VAL A 154 9.59 -0.82 -23.25
CA VAL A 154 10.34 -0.24 -24.36
C VAL A 154 11.38 -1.24 -24.82
N LYS A 155 11.41 -1.53 -26.13
CA LYS A 155 12.45 -2.37 -26.70
C LYS A 155 13.73 -1.55 -26.79
N VAL A 156 14.75 -1.99 -26.11
CA VAL A 156 16.09 -1.39 -26.12
C VAL A 156 16.93 -2.04 -27.21
#